data_357e11c1053c73a1d0fd63e46e966e44
#
_entry.id   357e11c1053c73a1d0fd63e46e966e44
#
_cell.length_a   1.000
_cell.length_b   1.000
_cell.length_c   1.000
_cell.angle_alpha   90.00
_cell.angle_beta   90.00
_cell.angle_gamma   90.00
#
_symmetry.space_group_name_H-M   'P 1'
#
loop_
_entity.id
_entity.type
_entity.pdbx_description
1 polymer ?
#
loop_
_entity_poly.entity_id
_entity_poly.type
_entity_poly.pdbx_seq_one_letter_code
_entity_poly.pdbx_strand_id
1 'polypeptide(L)'
;TNDKCGIFTRVDQTWEAGKGFMGGTFAAAPEPARRVLRAIDIQTGKVTWELPQLGNVDSWGGVLATASDLVFFGDDSGASQLFTAP
;
A
#
# COMPACT_ATOMS: atom_id res chain seq x y z
N THR A 1 1.69 0.35 -3.82
CA THR A 1 0.26 0.40 -3.47
C THR A 1 -0.20 -0.89 -2.84
N ASN A 2 -1.13 -0.78 -1.93
CA ASN A 2 -1.85 -1.91 -1.34
C ASN A 2 -3.28 -1.85 -1.88
N ASP A 3 -3.61 -2.78 -2.77
CA ASP A 3 -4.93 -2.86 -3.38
C ASP A 3 -5.72 -3.95 -2.65
N LYS A 4 -6.66 -3.56 -1.82
CA LYS A 4 -7.50 -4.51 -1.09
C LYS A 4 -8.91 -4.00 -0.98
N CYS A 5 -9.85 -4.93 -0.93
CA CYS A 5 -11.25 -4.65 -0.72
C CYS A 5 -11.60 -4.81 0.77
N GLY A 6 -12.47 -3.97 1.25
CA GLY A 6 -12.94 -4.03 2.62
C GLY A 6 -14.42 -3.69 2.71
N ILE A 7 -15.01 -4.07 3.82
CA ILE A 7 -16.39 -3.77 4.14
C ILE A 7 -16.38 -2.79 5.30
N PHE A 8 -16.88 -1.59 5.06
CA PHE A 8 -17.04 -0.58 6.10
C PHE A 8 -18.48 -0.57 6.56
N THR A 9 -18.70 -0.71 7.87
CA THR A 9 -20.01 -0.63 8.49
C THR A 9 -20.07 0.62 9.36
N ARG A 10 -20.96 1.53 9.02
CA ARG A 10 -21.19 2.76 9.79
C ARG A 10 -21.74 2.42 11.17
N VAL A 11 -21.23 3.08 12.19
CA VAL A 11 -21.74 3.02 13.56
C VAL A 11 -22.05 4.45 14.00
N ASP A 12 -23.23 4.65 14.61
CA ASP A 12 -23.57 5.94 15.19
C ASP A 12 -22.75 6.13 16.47
N GLN A 13 -21.77 7.02 16.37
CA GLN A 13 -20.86 7.33 17.46
C GLN A 13 -20.73 8.85 17.57
N THR A 14 -20.88 9.36 18.79
CA THR A 14 -20.64 10.78 19.09
C THR A 14 -19.14 10.98 19.36
N TRP A 15 -18.54 11.97 18.72
CA TRP A 15 -17.15 12.32 18.98
C TRP A 15 -16.96 12.83 20.41
N GLU A 16 -15.96 12.30 21.11
CA GLU A 16 -15.56 12.75 22.44
C GLU A 16 -14.05 12.97 22.47
N ALA A 17 -13.62 14.09 23.08
CA ALA A 17 -12.21 14.39 23.22
C ALA A 17 -11.48 13.30 24.03
N GLY A 18 -10.28 12.89 23.57
CA GLY A 18 -9.46 11.88 24.22
C GLY A 18 -9.88 10.44 23.96
N LYS A 19 -10.96 10.21 23.19
CA LYS A 19 -11.39 8.87 22.78
C LYS A 19 -11.23 8.66 21.29
N GLY A 20 -10.94 7.43 20.90
CA GLY A 20 -10.86 7.07 19.49
C GLY A 20 -12.21 7.22 18.79
N PHE A 21 -12.18 7.78 17.57
CA PHE A 21 -13.37 7.95 16.74
C PHE A 21 -13.08 7.46 15.33
N MET A 22 -13.78 6.43 14.89
CA MET A 22 -13.63 5.88 13.53
C MET A 22 -14.91 6.01 12.70
N GLY A 23 -16.03 6.30 13.34
CA GLY A 23 -17.34 6.40 12.66
C GLY A 23 -17.90 5.07 12.19
N GLY A 24 -17.20 3.97 12.42
CA GLY A 24 -17.61 2.64 12.00
C GLY A 24 -16.56 1.60 12.21
N THR A 25 -16.82 0.42 11.68
CA THR A 25 -15.90 -0.72 11.71
C THR A 25 -15.52 -1.14 10.30
N PHE A 26 -14.30 -1.68 10.16
CA PHE A 26 -13.76 -2.15 8.90
C PHE A 26 -13.46 -3.64 8.99
N ALA A 27 -13.95 -4.40 8.02
CA ALA A 27 -13.66 -5.83 7.89
C ALA A 27 -13.05 -6.12 6.52
N ALA A 28 -12.13 -7.07 6.45
CA ALA A 28 -11.57 -7.50 5.18
C ALA A 28 -12.62 -8.23 4.35
N ALA A 29 -12.71 -7.87 3.08
CA ALA A 29 -13.54 -8.61 2.12
C ALA A 29 -12.84 -9.93 1.73
N PRO A 30 -13.60 -10.94 1.21
CA PRO A 30 -13.00 -12.23 0.84
C PRO A 30 -12.09 -12.17 -0.38
N GLU A 31 -12.08 -11.07 -1.14
CA GLU A 31 -11.19 -10.92 -2.29
C GLU A 31 -9.73 -10.82 -1.85
N PRO A 32 -8.80 -11.48 -2.60
CA PRO A 32 -7.38 -11.41 -2.27
C PRO A 32 -6.84 -9.99 -2.43
N ALA A 33 -6.00 -9.56 -1.49
CA ALA A 33 -5.31 -8.30 -1.57
C ALA A 33 -4.13 -8.39 -2.55
N ARG A 34 -3.83 -7.28 -3.21
CA ARG A 34 -2.64 -7.15 -4.07
C ARG A 34 -1.74 -6.05 -3.52
N ARG A 35 -0.44 -6.29 -3.60
CA ARG A 35 0.56 -5.26 -3.33
C ARG A 35 1.42 -5.10 -4.55
N VAL A 36 1.60 -3.89 -4.98
CA VAL A 36 2.33 -3.58 -6.21
C VAL A 36 3.23 -2.38 -5.96
N LEU A 37 4.50 -2.49 -6.31
CA LEU A 37 5.38 -1.35 -6.45
C LEU A 37 5.15 -0.76 -7.84
N ARG A 38 4.83 0.53 -7.90
CA ARG A 38 4.51 1.21 -9.16
C ARG A 38 5.39 2.43 -9.34
N ALA A 39 5.82 2.66 -10.57
CA ALA A 39 6.35 3.95 -10.99
C ALA A 39 5.28 4.68 -11.79
N ILE A 40 4.94 5.87 -11.34
CA ILE A 40 3.89 6.68 -11.94
C ILE A 40 4.54 7.96 -12.47
N ASP A 41 4.29 8.28 -13.74
CA ASP A 41 4.69 9.56 -14.31
C ASP A 41 3.85 10.67 -13.69
N ILE A 42 4.49 11.58 -12.97
CA ILE A 42 3.79 12.65 -12.26
C ILE A 42 3.15 13.69 -13.19
N GLN A 43 3.59 13.77 -14.43
CA GLN A 43 3.03 14.73 -15.39
C GLN A 43 1.79 14.19 -16.08
N THR A 44 1.74 12.90 -16.35
CA THR A 44 0.65 12.28 -17.09
C THR A 44 -0.27 11.44 -16.21
N GLY A 45 0.18 11.02 -15.02
CA GLY A 45 -0.53 10.09 -14.15
C GLY A 45 -0.50 8.64 -14.64
N LYS A 46 0.26 8.35 -15.69
CA LYS A 46 0.35 7.00 -16.24
C LYS A 46 1.33 6.15 -15.46
N VAL A 47 0.99 4.88 -15.30
CA VAL A 47 1.88 3.88 -14.72
C VAL A 47 2.91 3.48 -15.77
N THR A 48 4.20 3.72 -15.47
CA THR A 48 5.30 3.38 -16.37
C THR A 48 5.70 1.92 -16.26
N TRP A 49 5.72 1.40 -15.03
CA TRP A 49 5.97 -0.01 -14.77
C TRP A 49 5.38 -0.42 -13.43
N GLU A 50 5.15 -1.72 -13.27
CA GLU A 50 4.61 -2.33 -12.07
C GLU A 50 5.41 -3.57 -11.69
N LEU A 51 5.60 -3.77 -10.39
CA LEU A 51 6.20 -4.98 -9.83
C LEU A 51 5.31 -5.54 -8.74
N PRO A 52 4.62 -6.67 -8.97
CA PRO A 52 3.84 -7.31 -7.92
C PRO A 52 4.74 -7.77 -6.77
N GLN A 53 4.26 -7.57 -5.54
CA GLN A 53 4.93 -8.00 -4.33
C GLN A 53 4.48 -9.40 -3.93
N LEU A 54 5.37 -10.16 -3.31
CA LEU A 54 5.05 -11.47 -2.75
C LEU A 54 4.45 -11.32 -1.35
N GLY A 55 3.65 -12.32 -0.94
CA GLY A 55 3.09 -12.39 0.41
C GLY A 55 1.75 -11.65 0.56
N ASN A 56 1.20 -11.72 1.77
CA ASN A 56 -0.15 -11.26 2.07
C ASN A 56 -0.20 -10.09 3.08
N VAL A 57 0.94 -9.60 3.52
CA VAL A 57 1.04 -8.53 4.52
C VAL A 57 1.05 -7.19 3.82
N ASP A 58 0.36 -6.20 4.38
CA ASP A 58 0.40 -4.82 3.87
C ASP A 58 1.83 -4.29 3.90
N SER A 59 2.22 -3.58 2.86
CA SER A 59 3.54 -2.97 2.81
C SER A 59 3.45 -1.52 3.30
N TRP A 60 4.21 -1.23 4.35
CA TRP A 60 4.29 0.09 4.97
C TRP A 60 5.67 0.72 4.82
N GLY A 61 6.62 -0.01 4.23
CA GLY A 61 7.98 0.46 4.02
C GLY A 61 8.06 1.58 3.01
N GLY A 62 9.09 2.42 3.18
CA GLY A 62 9.41 3.46 2.23
C GLY A 62 10.19 2.93 1.03
N VAL A 63 10.39 3.77 0.05
CA VAL A 63 11.13 3.47 -1.17
C VAL A 63 12.27 4.46 -1.30
N LEU A 64 13.47 3.96 -1.62
CA LEU A 64 14.63 4.78 -1.94
C LEU A 64 14.96 4.63 -3.41
N ALA A 65 14.89 5.72 -4.15
CA ALA A 65 15.34 5.79 -5.54
C ALA A 65 16.69 6.49 -5.61
N THR A 66 17.57 6.01 -6.48
CA THR A 66 18.91 6.56 -6.66
C THR A 66 19.06 7.21 -8.03
N ALA A 67 20.08 8.05 -8.18
CA ALA A 67 20.41 8.68 -9.45
C ALA A 67 20.92 7.68 -10.51
N SER A 68 21.28 6.47 -10.10
CA SER A 68 21.75 5.40 -11.00
C SER A 68 20.64 4.45 -11.43
N ASP A 69 19.39 4.87 -11.37
CA ASP A 69 18.21 4.11 -11.79
C ASP A 69 17.98 2.83 -10.96
N LEU A 70 18.38 2.84 -9.70
CA LEU A 70 18.12 1.76 -8.76
C LEU A 70 17.03 2.16 -7.78
N VAL A 71 16.17 1.21 -7.45
CA VAL A 71 15.12 1.38 -6.46
C VAL A 71 15.28 0.32 -5.38
N PHE A 72 15.36 0.77 -4.13
CA PHE A 72 15.47 -0.09 -2.95
C PHE A 72 14.18 0.00 -2.14
N PHE A 73 13.67 -1.14 -1.73
CA PHE A 73 12.54 -1.19 -0.80
C PHE A 73 12.51 -2.50 -0.04
N GLY A 74 11.91 -2.47 1.16
CA GLY A 74 11.70 -3.65 1.98
C GLY A 74 10.26 -4.11 1.90
N ASP A 75 10.06 -5.41 1.98
CA ASP A 75 8.76 -6.04 2.06
C ASP A 75 8.51 -6.51 3.49
N ASP A 76 7.34 -6.20 4.05
CA ASP A 76 6.97 -6.59 5.41
C ASP A 76 6.85 -8.11 5.60
N SER A 77 6.83 -8.88 4.51
CA SER A 77 6.91 -10.34 4.56
C SER A 77 8.33 -10.88 4.81
N GLY A 78 9.30 -9.99 5.03
CA GLY A 78 10.69 -10.34 5.32
C GLY A 78 11.61 -10.42 4.12
N ALA A 79 11.12 -10.17 2.92
CA ALA A 79 11.95 -10.09 1.72
C ALA A 79 12.41 -8.64 1.50
N SER A 80 13.68 -8.47 1.14
CA SER A 80 14.16 -7.20 0.64
C SER A 80 14.41 -7.33 -0.86
N GLN A 81 14.00 -6.34 -1.61
CA GLN A 81 14.10 -6.37 -3.05
C GLN A 81 14.87 -5.17 -3.58
N LEU A 82 15.72 -5.45 -4.55
CA LEU A 82 16.45 -4.46 -5.31
C LEU A 82 16.16 -4.71 -6.79
N PHE A 83 15.81 -3.68 -7.51
CA PHE A 83 15.73 -3.82 -8.95
C PHE A 83 16.05 -2.50 -9.67
N THR A 84 16.41 -2.63 -10.94
CA THR A 84 16.76 -1.50 -11.79
C THR A 84 15.51 -0.94 -12.43
N ALA A 85 15.26 0.34 -12.23
CA ALA A 85 14.17 1.02 -12.91
C ALA A 85 14.47 1.14 -14.40
N PRO A 86 13.56 0.75 -15.28
CA PRO A 86 13.76 0.92 -16.71
C PRO A 86 13.68 2.38 -17.16
#